data_d9eb3c98f508d69735fdb96e5e311103
#
_entry.id   d9eb3c98f508d69735fdb96e5e311103
#
_cell.length_a   1.000
_cell.length_b   1.000
_cell.length_c   1.000
_cell.angle_alpha   90.00
_cell.angle_beta   90.00
_cell.angle_gamma   90.00
#
_symmetry.space_group_name_H-M   'P 1'
#
loop_
_entity.id
_entity.type
_entity.pdbx_description
1 polymer ?
#
loop_
_entity_poly.entity_id
_entity_poly.type
_entity_poly.pdbx_seq_one_letter_code
_entity_poly.pdbx_strand_id
1 'polypeptide(L)'
;NLMMDNPTDYPYWNTSNLNVFTLGFNLFEYKVPIFKQYLGLTTGLGFNMSSISLGQYDLVHTSTVPGGDVDTLFAIEGLNNLPYKANNLTYGSLNVPLLFEVCSKAKTKSSFYLNVGAVGYWNLGGSWSTRGKYNNGDRFQNTVNSRFQLAPFGAYATTRLGFDHYGLFVNYNLTPLFKKSATAVIYPFTFGLTLNLDY
;
A
#
# COMPACT_ATOMS: atom_id res chain seq x y z
N ASN A 1 -1.57 -9.79 2.97
CA ASN A 1 -0.46 -10.38 3.74
C ASN A 1 0.80 -9.57 3.49
N LEU A 2 1.48 -9.14 4.55
CA LEU A 2 2.79 -8.49 4.48
C LEU A 2 3.87 -9.58 4.57
N MET A 3 4.85 -9.55 3.68
CA MET A 3 6.03 -10.41 3.78
C MET A 3 7.14 -9.65 4.49
N MET A 4 7.83 -10.30 5.41
CA MET A 4 8.97 -9.77 6.18
C MET A 4 10.21 -10.59 5.87
N ASP A 5 11.33 -9.92 5.65
CA ASP A 5 12.61 -10.58 5.36
C ASP A 5 13.23 -11.26 6.58
N ASN A 6 12.94 -10.75 7.79
CA ASN A 6 13.49 -11.32 9.02
C ASN A 6 12.56 -11.09 10.23
N PRO A 7 11.58 -11.95 10.44
CA PRO A 7 10.61 -11.82 11.54
C PRO A 7 11.23 -11.98 12.93
N THR A 8 12.43 -12.54 13.06
CA THR A 8 13.09 -12.77 14.36
C THR A 8 13.64 -11.48 14.97
N ASP A 9 14.06 -10.52 14.16
CA ASP A 9 14.64 -9.26 14.64
C ASP A 9 13.58 -8.24 15.07
N TYR A 10 12.33 -8.43 14.60
CA TYR A 10 11.21 -7.52 14.86
C TYR A 10 9.93 -8.29 15.19
N PRO A 11 9.85 -8.94 16.38
CA PRO A 11 8.73 -9.80 16.76
C PRO A 11 7.38 -9.05 16.83
N TYR A 12 7.41 -7.73 16.93
CA TYR A 12 6.21 -6.88 17.02
C TYR A 12 5.47 -6.69 15.70
N TRP A 13 6.15 -6.90 14.56
CA TRP A 13 5.51 -6.91 13.25
C TRP A 13 4.97 -8.30 12.91
N ASN A 14 4.02 -8.79 13.71
CA ASN A 14 3.38 -10.07 13.40
C ASN A 14 2.48 -9.95 12.17
N THR A 15 2.97 -10.43 11.03
CA THR A 15 2.30 -10.32 9.73
C THR A 15 0.98 -11.08 9.64
N SER A 16 0.76 -12.07 10.50
CA SER A 16 -0.49 -12.85 10.47
C SER A 16 -1.73 -12.05 10.86
N ASN A 17 -1.56 -10.93 11.57
CA ASN A 17 -2.64 -10.08 12.05
C ASN A 17 -2.73 -8.73 11.35
N LEU A 18 -1.82 -8.42 10.41
CA LEU A 18 -1.84 -7.16 9.69
C LEU A 18 -2.78 -7.26 8.48
N ASN A 19 -3.90 -6.57 8.58
CA ASN A 19 -4.82 -6.41 7.45
C ASN A 19 -4.49 -5.11 6.71
N VAL A 20 -4.25 -5.24 5.40
CA VAL A 20 -4.03 -4.09 4.53
C VAL A 20 -5.20 -3.96 3.58
N PHE A 21 -5.81 -2.80 3.58
CA PHE A 21 -6.83 -2.40 2.62
C PHE A 21 -6.29 -1.26 1.75
N THR A 22 -6.41 -1.39 0.43
CA THR A 22 -5.98 -0.35 -0.51
C THR A 22 -7.13 0.01 -1.44
N LEU A 23 -7.38 1.31 -1.57
CA LEU A 23 -8.27 1.89 -2.54
C LEU A 23 -7.44 2.69 -3.54
N GLY A 24 -7.58 2.36 -4.83
CA GLY A 24 -6.83 3.00 -5.90
C GLY A 24 -7.74 3.63 -6.95
N PHE A 25 -7.32 4.77 -7.48
CA PHE A 25 -7.97 5.47 -8.57
C PHE A 25 -6.93 5.75 -9.65
N ASN A 26 -7.19 5.29 -10.87
CA ASN A 26 -6.43 5.70 -12.04
C ASN A 26 -7.04 6.99 -12.56
N LEU A 27 -6.27 8.07 -12.52
CA LEU A 27 -6.72 9.41 -12.98
C LEU A 27 -6.78 9.45 -14.50
N PHE A 28 -5.78 8.87 -15.15
CA PHE A 28 -5.76 8.61 -16.57
C PHE A 28 -4.81 7.46 -16.88
N GLU A 29 -5.14 6.69 -17.91
CA GLU A 29 -4.27 5.68 -18.51
C GLU A 29 -4.16 5.95 -20.01
N TYR A 30 -2.95 5.81 -20.54
CA TYR A 30 -2.66 5.97 -21.95
C TYR A 30 -2.00 4.71 -22.50
N LYS A 31 -2.60 4.13 -23.52
CA LYS A 31 -2.11 2.95 -24.21
C LYS A 31 -1.42 3.32 -25.51
N VAL A 32 -0.15 2.98 -25.64
CA VAL A 32 0.61 3.04 -26.88
C VAL A 32 0.50 1.69 -27.56
N PRO A 33 -0.20 1.56 -28.71
CA PRO A 33 -0.30 0.29 -29.41
C PRO A 33 1.05 -0.05 -30.05
N ILE A 34 1.54 -1.28 -29.79
CA ILE A 34 2.75 -1.82 -30.41
C ILE A 34 2.40 -2.67 -31.63
N PHE A 35 1.38 -3.53 -31.50
CA PHE A 35 0.92 -4.41 -32.58
C PHE A 35 -0.61 -4.39 -32.66
N LYS A 36 -1.13 -3.70 -33.68
CA LYS A 36 -2.55 -3.55 -34.07
C LYS A 36 -3.42 -3.19 -32.84
N GLN A 37 -3.55 -3.18 -31.85
CA GLN A 37 -4.38 -3.03 -30.65
C GLN A 37 -4.41 -4.30 -29.78
N TYR A 38 -3.79 -5.41 -30.21
CA TYR A 38 -3.68 -6.61 -29.42
C TYR A 38 -2.58 -6.55 -28.38
N LEU A 39 -1.50 -5.84 -28.70
CA LEU A 39 -0.35 -5.62 -27.81
C LEU A 39 -0.08 -4.14 -27.69
N GLY A 40 0.06 -3.67 -26.47
CA GLY A 40 0.36 -2.26 -26.17
C GLY A 40 1.20 -2.10 -24.92
N LEU A 41 1.69 -0.88 -24.76
CA LEU A 41 2.31 -0.40 -23.55
C LEU A 41 1.36 0.60 -22.90
N THR A 42 0.97 0.35 -21.64
CA THR A 42 0.08 1.22 -20.89
C THR A 42 0.87 1.98 -19.83
N THR A 43 0.70 3.28 -19.80
CA THR A 43 1.22 4.17 -18.77
C THR A 43 0.13 5.13 -18.31
N GLY A 44 0.38 5.88 -17.24
CA GLY A 44 -0.63 6.79 -16.73
C GLY A 44 -0.26 7.42 -15.40
N LEU A 45 -1.25 7.93 -14.72
CA LEU A 45 -1.14 8.47 -13.37
C LEU A 45 -2.30 7.95 -12.53
N GLY A 46 -1.99 7.47 -11.33
CA GLY A 46 -2.98 7.01 -10.37
C GLY A 46 -2.68 7.54 -8.97
N PHE A 47 -3.65 7.36 -8.09
CA PHE A 47 -3.55 7.64 -6.67
C PHE A 47 -4.03 6.43 -5.89
N ASN A 48 -3.24 5.97 -4.91
CA ASN A 48 -3.63 4.93 -3.98
C ASN A 48 -3.69 5.47 -2.55
N MET A 49 -4.68 5.02 -1.82
CA MET A 49 -4.82 5.21 -0.38
C MET A 49 -4.82 3.83 0.28
N SER A 50 -3.85 3.57 1.13
CA SER A 50 -3.68 2.29 1.80
C SER A 50 -3.83 2.47 3.30
N SER A 51 -4.50 1.53 3.95
CA SER A 51 -4.68 1.49 5.40
C SER A 51 -4.21 0.16 5.94
N ILE A 52 -3.30 0.20 6.91
CA ILE A 52 -2.77 -0.97 7.61
C ILE A 52 -3.36 -1.00 9.01
N SER A 53 -4.04 -2.07 9.38
CA SER A 53 -4.52 -2.28 10.74
C SER A 53 -3.39 -2.84 11.60
N LEU A 54 -3.06 -2.13 12.69
CA LEU A 54 -1.97 -2.46 13.60
C LEU A 54 -2.45 -3.25 14.83
N GLY A 55 -3.75 -3.51 14.95
CA GLY A 55 -4.32 -4.24 16.08
C GLY A 55 -4.08 -3.52 17.42
N GLN A 56 -3.44 -4.19 18.36
CA GLN A 56 -3.12 -3.66 19.70
C GLN A 56 -1.71 -3.04 19.78
N TYR A 57 -1.01 -2.87 18.68
CA TYR A 57 0.33 -2.31 18.66
C TYR A 57 0.31 -0.79 18.57
N ASP A 58 1.11 -0.13 19.39
CA ASP A 58 1.36 1.31 19.32
C ASP A 58 2.56 1.61 18.43
N LEU A 59 2.42 2.62 17.57
CA LEU A 59 3.56 3.15 16.83
C LEU A 59 4.31 4.15 17.69
N VAL A 60 5.52 3.79 18.09
CA VAL A 60 6.43 4.69 18.80
C VAL A 60 7.45 5.25 17.84
N HIS A 61 7.46 6.55 17.73
CA HIS A 61 8.44 7.30 16.98
C HIS A 61 9.49 7.82 17.97
N THR A 62 10.68 7.26 17.96
CA THR A 62 11.78 7.78 18.78
C THR A 62 12.68 8.65 17.92
N SER A 63 12.59 9.95 18.11
CA SER A 63 13.62 10.90 17.68
C SER A 63 14.74 10.84 18.72
N THR A 64 15.72 9.99 18.53
CA THR A 64 16.89 9.97 19.40
C THR A 64 17.95 10.91 18.85
N VAL A 65 18.25 11.94 19.63
CA VAL A 65 19.45 12.78 19.63
C VAL A 65 19.31 14.13 18.91
N PRO A 66 19.62 15.24 19.59
CA PRO A 66 19.86 16.53 18.95
C PRO A 66 21.04 16.39 17.98
N GLY A 67 20.75 16.36 16.69
CA GLY A 67 21.73 16.33 15.60
C GLY A 67 21.94 14.98 14.90
N GLY A 68 21.17 13.95 15.19
CA GLY A 68 21.26 12.64 14.54
C GLY A 68 19.97 12.21 13.86
N ASP A 69 20.07 11.88 12.57
CA ASP A 69 18.99 11.44 11.69
C ASP A 69 18.54 9.98 11.92
N VAL A 70 18.32 9.53 13.14
CA VAL A 70 17.85 8.16 13.38
C VAL A 70 16.43 8.21 13.93
N ASP A 71 15.49 8.49 13.07
CA ASP A 71 14.09 8.27 13.31
C ASP A 71 13.79 6.76 13.20
N THR A 72 13.58 6.11 14.31
CA THR A 72 13.22 4.69 14.35
C THR A 72 11.73 4.55 14.63
N LEU A 73 11.03 3.78 13.82
CA LEU A 73 9.63 3.46 14.01
C LEU A 73 9.52 2.06 14.64
N PHE A 74 8.97 1.98 15.83
CA PHE A 74 8.71 0.73 16.52
C PHE A 74 7.20 0.49 16.62
N ALA A 75 6.78 -0.77 16.44
CA ALA A 75 5.48 -1.22 16.89
C ALA A 75 5.67 -1.89 18.25
N ILE A 76 5.11 -1.34 19.30
CA ILE A 76 5.22 -1.86 20.66
C ILE A 76 3.85 -2.39 21.11
N GLU A 77 3.82 -3.59 21.67
CA GLU A 77 2.60 -4.16 22.20
C GLU A 77 2.18 -3.41 23.47
N GLY A 78 1.00 -2.75 23.38
CA GLY A 78 0.25 -2.32 24.55
C GLY A 78 0.96 -1.43 25.58
N LEU A 79 1.69 -0.39 25.16
CA LEU A 79 2.31 0.56 26.09
C LEU A 79 1.34 1.09 27.16
N ASN A 80 0.05 1.11 26.88
CA ASN A 80 -0.97 1.69 27.73
C ASN A 80 -2.08 0.71 28.15
N ASN A 81 -2.00 -0.58 27.81
CA ASN A 81 -3.07 -1.57 28.04
C ASN A 81 -4.47 -1.06 27.61
N LEU A 82 -4.51 -0.17 26.63
CA LEU A 82 -5.77 0.42 26.16
C LEU A 82 -6.42 -0.51 25.13
N PRO A 83 -7.68 -0.87 25.31
CA PRO A 83 -8.39 -1.69 24.34
C PRO A 83 -8.72 -0.90 23.09
N TYR A 84 -7.84 -0.95 22.08
CA TYR A 84 -8.09 -0.33 20.78
C TYR A 84 -9.25 -1.05 20.06
N LYS A 85 -10.23 -0.28 19.62
CA LYS A 85 -11.28 -0.73 18.69
C LYS A 85 -10.84 -0.58 17.22
N ALA A 86 -10.03 0.43 16.96
CA ALA A 86 -9.42 0.67 15.66
C ALA A 86 -8.05 1.30 15.88
N ASN A 87 -7.05 0.78 15.18
CA ASN A 87 -5.68 1.26 15.21
C ASN A 87 -5.11 1.08 13.79
N ASN A 88 -5.08 2.16 13.04
CA ASN A 88 -4.78 2.12 11.62
C ASN A 88 -3.71 3.15 11.23
N LEU A 89 -2.74 2.71 10.46
CA LEU A 89 -1.83 3.57 9.71
C LEU A 89 -2.34 3.69 8.28
N THR A 90 -2.76 4.88 7.90
CA THR A 90 -3.24 5.19 6.55
C THR A 90 -2.21 6.06 5.83
N TYR A 91 -1.88 5.74 4.58
CA TYR A 91 -0.95 6.52 3.77
C TYR A 91 -1.43 6.63 2.32
N GLY A 92 -1.05 7.73 1.68
CA GLY A 92 -1.37 8.02 0.29
C GLY A 92 -0.14 7.94 -0.61
N SER A 93 -0.32 7.51 -1.86
CA SER A 93 0.73 7.50 -2.88
C SER A 93 0.23 7.88 -4.26
N LEU A 94 1.07 8.58 -5.02
CA LEU A 94 0.92 8.79 -6.46
C LEU A 94 1.64 7.67 -7.21
N ASN A 95 1.02 7.14 -8.26
CA ASN A 95 1.49 5.97 -8.98
C ASN A 95 1.62 6.24 -10.47
N VAL A 96 2.71 5.74 -11.05
CA VAL A 96 2.96 5.79 -12.50
C VAL A 96 3.14 4.35 -12.98
N PRO A 97 2.13 3.76 -13.65
CA PRO A 97 2.23 2.42 -14.22
C PRO A 97 3.05 2.40 -15.50
N LEU A 98 3.75 1.29 -15.74
CA LEU A 98 4.37 0.92 -16.99
C LEU A 98 4.06 -0.57 -17.23
N LEU A 99 3.03 -0.84 -18.03
CA LEU A 99 2.47 -2.17 -18.18
C LEU A 99 2.47 -2.60 -19.65
N PHE A 100 2.84 -3.84 -19.89
CA PHE A 100 2.54 -4.52 -21.15
C PHE A 100 1.11 -5.04 -21.10
N GLU A 101 0.33 -4.70 -22.10
CA GLU A 101 -1.05 -5.11 -22.22
C GLU A 101 -1.23 -6.00 -23.43
N VAL A 102 -1.87 -7.15 -23.21
CA VAL A 102 -2.30 -8.07 -24.25
C VAL A 102 -3.82 -8.18 -24.20
N CYS A 103 -4.49 -7.94 -25.35
CA CYS A 103 -5.93 -8.04 -25.48
C CYS A 103 -6.32 -9.13 -26.47
N SER A 104 -7.40 -9.86 -26.19
CA SER A 104 -7.90 -10.92 -27.06
C SER A 104 -8.57 -10.42 -28.34
N LYS A 105 -9.10 -9.20 -28.33
CA LYS A 105 -9.77 -8.55 -29.46
C LYS A 105 -9.42 -7.07 -29.53
N ALA A 106 -9.34 -6.55 -30.75
CA ALA A 106 -9.14 -5.14 -30.97
C ALA A 106 -10.42 -4.34 -30.63
N LYS A 107 -10.39 -3.47 -29.62
CA LYS A 107 -11.43 -2.46 -29.27
C LYS A 107 -12.90 -2.94 -29.35
N THR A 108 -13.23 -4.08 -28.81
CA THR A 108 -14.63 -4.47 -28.62
C THR A 108 -14.99 -4.54 -27.16
N LYS A 109 -16.21 -4.13 -26.81
CA LYS A 109 -16.76 -4.12 -25.44
C LYS A 109 -16.71 -5.46 -24.69
N SER A 110 -16.16 -6.51 -25.26
CA SER A 110 -16.09 -7.86 -24.65
C SER A 110 -14.75 -8.49 -25.00
N SER A 111 -13.66 -7.95 -24.46
CA SER A 111 -12.32 -8.49 -24.65
C SER A 111 -11.68 -8.88 -23.32
N PHE A 112 -10.98 -10.01 -23.32
CA PHE A 112 -10.05 -10.33 -22.25
C PHE A 112 -8.81 -9.48 -22.41
N TYR A 113 -8.28 -9.00 -21.28
CA TYR A 113 -6.98 -8.32 -21.23
C TYR A 113 -6.11 -8.90 -20.14
N LEU A 114 -4.82 -8.87 -20.39
CA LEU A 114 -3.76 -9.20 -19.43
C LEU A 114 -2.75 -8.06 -19.44
N ASN A 115 -2.57 -7.44 -18.29
CA ASN A 115 -1.56 -6.40 -18.09
C ASN A 115 -0.51 -6.92 -17.12
N VAL A 116 0.77 -6.82 -17.49
CA VAL A 116 1.89 -7.22 -16.65
C VAL A 116 2.96 -6.14 -16.71
N GLY A 117 3.49 -5.76 -15.57
CA GLY A 117 4.57 -4.76 -15.53
C GLY A 117 4.90 -4.26 -14.15
N ALA A 118 5.43 -3.05 -14.09
CA ALA A 118 5.80 -2.39 -12.85
C ALA A 118 5.09 -1.04 -12.71
N VAL A 119 4.90 -0.65 -11.46
CA VAL A 119 4.34 0.65 -11.09
C VAL A 119 5.32 1.32 -10.15
N GLY A 120 5.85 2.48 -10.56
CA GLY A 120 6.56 3.37 -9.67
C GLY A 120 5.58 4.16 -8.80
N TYR A 121 5.93 4.40 -7.53
CA TYR A 121 5.09 5.21 -6.66
C TYR A 121 5.88 6.20 -5.83
N TRP A 122 5.20 7.29 -5.45
CA TRP A 122 5.68 8.31 -4.53
C TRP A 122 4.72 8.41 -3.34
N ASN A 123 5.23 8.11 -2.13
CA ASN A 123 4.48 8.24 -0.89
C ASN A 123 4.41 9.71 -0.45
N LEU A 124 3.18 10.19 -0.25
CA LEU A 124 2.92 11.58 0.12
C LEU A 124 2.98 11.80 1.64
N GLY A 125 2.86 10.73 2.42
CA GLY A 125 2.81 10.74 3.87
C GLY A 125 1.65 9.92 4.40
N GLY A 126 1.48 9.90 5.72
CA GLY A 126 0.49 9.07 6.38
C GLY A 126 -0.15 9.72 7.60
N SER A 127 -1.16 9.04 8.09
CA SER A 127 -1.91 9.37 9.31
C SER A 127 -2.10 8.11 10.15
N TRP A 128 -1.66 8.16 11.38
CA TRP A 128 -1.92 7.11 12.36
C TRP A 128 -3.12 7.52 13.21
N SER A 129 -4.15 6.68 13.20
CA SER A 129 -5.39 6.93 13.95
C SER A 129 -5.70 5.77 14.87
N THR A 130 -5.87 6.08 16.16
CA THR A 130 -6.28 5.14 17.19
C THR A 130 -7.63 5.56 17.76
N ARG A 131 -8.49 4.58 18.01
CA ARG A 131 -9.79 4.76 18.66
C ARG A 131 -10.03 3.64 19.66
N GLY A 132 -10.60 3.96 20.81
CA GLY A 132 -10.91 2.98 21.82
C GLY A 132 -11.86 3.54 22.88
N LYS A 133 -11.98 2.77 23.98
CA LYS A 133 -12.67 3.19 25.18
C LYS A 133 -11.78 2.95 26.39
N TYR A 134 -11.74 3.89 27.29
CA TYR A 134 -11.13 3.69 28.60
C TYR A 134 -11.98 2.75 29.48
N ASN A 135 -11.39 2.24 30.54
CA ASN A 135 -12.10 1.38 31.50
C ASN A 135 -13.30 2.08 32.18
N ASN A 136 -13.28 3.39 32.27
CA ASN A 136 -14.39 4.22 32.76
C ASN A 136 -15.54 4.43 31.75
N GLY A 137 -15.38 3.86 30.52
CA GLY A 137 -16.38 3.97 29.46
C GLY A 137 -16.22 5.15 28.52
N ASP A 138 -15.32 6.09 28.81
CA ASP A 138 -15.07 7.24 27.96
C ASP A 138 -14.39 6.81 26.64
N ARG A 139 -14.76 7.49 25.56
CA ARG A 139 -14.17 7.23 24.25
C ARG A 139 -12.94 8.11 24.05
N PHE A 140 -11.89 7.52 23.49
CA PHE A 140 -10.74 8.29 23.01
C PHE A 140 -10.57 8.11 21.50
N GLN A 141 -10.07 9.16 20.88
CA GLN A 141 -9.60 9.13 19.49
C GLN A 141 -8.37 10.00 19.41
N ASN A 142 -7.28 9.45 18.89
CA ASN A 142 -6.05 10.17 18.63
C ASN A 142 -5.70 10.02 17.15
N THR A 143 -5.16 11.09 16.54
CA THR A 143 -4.71 11.07 15.15
C THR A 143 -3.43 11.88 15.05
N VAL A 144 -2.38 11.24 14.55
CA VAL A 144 -1.07 11.82 14.33
C VAL A 144 -0.76 11.76 12.83
N ASN A 145 -0.40 12.90 12.25
CA ASN A 145 0.00 12.99 10.85
C ASN A 145 1.51 13.12 10.76
N SER A 146 2.16 12.21 10.03
CA SER A 146 3.60 12.18 9.84
C SER A 146 3.95 11.35 8.60
N ARG A 147 5.23 11.33 8.25
CA ARG A 147 5.73 10.42 7.20
C ARG A 147 5.94 8.99 7.69
N PHE A 148 5.95 8.72 8.99
CA PHE A 148 6.12 7.41 9.63
C PHE A 148 7.25 6.57 9.01
N GLN A 149 8.36 7.22 8.63
CA GLN A 149 9.49 6.57 7.95
C GLN A 149 9.12 5.77 6.69
N LEU A 150 7.98 6.06 6.07
CA LEU A 150 7.64 5.51 4.76
C LEU A 150 8.73 5.83 3.74
N ALA A 151 9.11 4.85 2.93
CA ALA A 151 10.03 5.09 1.83
C ALA A 151 9.40 6.10 0.87
N PRO A 152 10.07 7.23 0.55
CA PRO A 152 9.45 8.28 -0.24
C PRO A 152 9.10 7.81 -1.66
N PHE A 153 9.94 6.95 -2.24
CA PHE A 153 9.74 6.35 -3.56
C PHE A 153 9.86 4.84 -3.48
N GLY A 154 9.13 4.17 -4.34
CA GLY A 154 9.20 2.74 -4.47
C GLY A 154 8.60 2.24 -5.77
N ALA A 155 8.62 0.91 -5.92
CA ALA A 155 8.03 0.23 -7.06
C ALA A 155 7.38 -1.09 -6.62
N TYR A 156 6.34 -1.50 -7.34
CA TYR A 156 5.75 -2.83 -7.23
C TYR A 156 5.53 -3.44 -8.61
N ALA A 157 5.68 -4.76 -8.68
CA ALA A 157 5.24 -5.54 -9.83
C ALA A 157 3.73 -5.73 -9.76
N THR A 158 3.07 -5.71 -10.90
CA THR A 158 1.62 -5.92 -10.98
C THR A 158 1.26 -6.83 -12.13
N THR A 159 0.25 -7.65 -11.89
CA THR A 159 -0.44 -8.41 -12.94
C THR A 159 -1.92 -8.14 -12.80
N ARG A 160 -2.56 -7.76 -13.90
CA ARG A 160 -4.01 -7.52 -13.98
C ARG A 160 -4.58 -8.41 -15.06
N LEU A 161 -5.63 -9.14 -14.74
CA LEU A 161 -6.38 -9.99 -15.68
C LEU A 161 -7.84 -9.58 -15.61
N GLY A 162 -8.44 -9.29 -16.75
CA GLY A 162 -9.83 -8.89 -16.76
C GLY A 162 -10.57 -9.18 -18.04
N PHE A 163 -11.87 -8.95 -17.94
CA PHE A 163 -12.82 -9.05 -19.02
C PHE A 163 -13.72 -7.83 -18.99
N ASP A 164 -13.74 -7.11 -20.11
CA ASP A 164 -14.49 -5.86 -20.24
C ASP A 164 -14.14 -4.86 -19.13
N HIS A 165 -15.09 -4.49 -18.30
CA HIS A 165 -14.93 -3.51 -17.22
C HIS A 165 -14.38 -4.10 -15.92
N TYR A 166 -14.40 -5.42 -15.75
CA TYR A 166 -14.05 -6.09 -14.50
C TYR A 166 -12.71 -6.80 -14.61
N GLY A 167 -11.92 -6.73 -13.57
CA GLY A 167 -10.64 -7.43 -13.51
C GLY A 167 -10.22 -7.80 -12.10
N LEU A 168 -9.22 -8.66 -12.06
CA LEU A 168 -8.47 -9.03 -10.87
C LEU A 168 -7.08 -8.47 -10.98
N PHE A 169 -6.49 -8.07 -9.88
CA PHE A 169 -5.08 -7.69 -9.84
C PHE A 169 -4.34 -8.35 -8.69
N VAL A 170 -3.04 -8.50 -8.90
CA VAL A 170 -2.08 -8.91 -7.88
C VAL A 170 -0.90 -7.95 -7.96
N ASN A 171 -0.49 -7.41 -6.82
CA ASN A 171 0.68 -6.55 -6.70
C ASN A 171 1.65 -7.12 -5.68
N TYR A 172 2.93 -7.03 -5.98
CA TYR A 172 4.04 -7.38 -5.10
C TYR A 172 5.05 -6.23 -5.06
N ASN A 173 5.29 -5.67 -3.89
CA ASN A 173 6.26 -4.60 -3.74
C ASN A 173 7.67 -5.11 -3.98
N LEU A 174 8.40 -4.45 -4.88
CA LEU A 174 9.80 -4.69 -5.19
C LEU A 174 10.74 -3.91 -4.25
N THR A 175 10.18 -2.88 -3.61
CA THR A 175 10.88 -2.04 -2.63
C THR A 175 10.18 -2.13 -1.28
N PRO A 176 10.93 -2.01 -0.17
CA PRO A 176 10.32 -2.03 1.16
C PRO A 176 9.41 -0.82 1.35
N LEU A 177 8.34 -1.01 2.14
CA LEU A 177 7.37 0.04 2.48
C LEU A 177 7.99 1.15 3.33
N PHE A 178 8.85 0.78 4.27
CA PHE A 178 9.55 1.71 5.16
C PHE A 178 11.01 1.86 4.75
N LYS A 179 11.64 2.94 5.20
CA LYS A 179 13.10 3.11 5.05
C LYS A 179 13.82 1.97 5.78
N LYS A 180 14.84 1.39 5.16
CA LYS A 180 15.59 0.24 5.70
C LYS A 180 16.23 0.50 7.09
N SER A 181 16.53 1.76 7.40
CA SER A 181 17.12 2.16 8.69
C SER A 181 16.10 2.36 9.81
N ALA A 182 14.81 2.34 9.51
CA ALA A 182 13.79 2.79 10.43
C ALA A 182 13.07 1.66 11.17
N THR A 183 12.89 0.52 10.54
CA THR A 183 12.11 -0.60 11.09
C THR A 183 12.32 -1.87 10.26
N ALA A 184 11.53 -2.91 10.53
CA ALA A 184 11.51 -4.14 9.77
C ALA A 184 11.32 -3.91 8.26
N VAL A 185 12.01 -4.70 7.47
CA VAL A 185 11.89 -4.67 6.01
C VAL A 185 10.61 -5.39 5.61
N ILE A 186 9.61 -4.65 5.14
CA ILE A 186 8.28 -5.17 4.82
C ILE A 186 8.00 -4.95 3.33
N TYR A 187 7.69 -6.04 2.62
CA TYR A 187 7.26 -6.02 1.21
C TYR A 187 5.77 -6.32 1.13
N PRO A 188 4.91 -5.33 0.93
CA PRO A 188 3.47 -5.55 0.81
C PRO A 188 3.12 -6.43 -0.38
N PHE A 189 2.18 -7.34 -0.15
CA PHE A 189 1.51 -8.13 -1.18
C PHE A 189 0.02 -7.80 -1.14
N THR A 190 -0.56 -7.40 -2.28
CA THR A 190 -1.98 -7.06 -2.36
C THR A 190 -2.62 -7.73 -3.54
N PHE A 191 -3.88 -8.09 -3.39
CA PHE A 191 -4.73 -8.58 -4.48
C PHE A 191 -6.13 -7.98 -4.34
N GLY A 192 -6.85 -7.89 -5.44
CA GLY A 192 -8.17 -7.29 -5.40
C GLY A 192 -8.86 -7.25 -6.75
N LEU A 193 -9.91 -6.45 -6.78
CA LEU A 193 -10.75 -6.21 -7.96
C LEU A 193 -10.41 -4.85 -8.56
N THR A 194 -10.49 -4.75 -9.88
CA THR A 194 -10.44 -3.48 -10.60
C THR A 194 -11.72 -3.29 -11.40
N LEU A 195 -12.18 -2.06 -11.48
CA LEU A 195 -13.28 -1.62 -12.32
C LEU A 195 -12.76 -0.56 -13.29
N ASN A 196 -12.81 -0.85 -14.57
CA ASN A 196 -12.41 0.08 -15.63
C ASN A 196 -13.67 0.82 -16.12
N LEU A 197 -13.66 2.12 -15.95
CA LEU A 197 -14.72 3.01 -16.40
C LEU A 197 -14.25 3.68 -17.71
N ASP A 198 -14.15 2.88 -18.80
CA ASP A 198 -13.83 3.43 -20.11
C ASP A 198 -15.08 4.13 -20.66
N TYR A 199 -14.88 5.37 -21.07
CA TYR A 199 -15.85 6.17 -21.82
C TYR A 199 -15.64 6.06 -23.33
#